data_ff850ab477f9b5c42fd8cd61df7e3f8b
#
_entry.id   ff850ab477f9b5c42fd8cd61df7e3f8b
#
_cell.length_a   1.000
_cell.length_b   1.000
_cell.length_c   1.000
_cell.angle_alpha   90.00
_cell.angle_beta   90.00
_cell.angle_gamma   90.00
#
_symmetry.space_group_name_H-M   'P 1'
#
loop_
_entity.id
_entity.type
_entity.pdbx_description
1 polymer ?
#
loop_
_entity_poly.entity_id
_entity_poly.type
_entity_poly.pdbx_seq_one_letter_code
_entity_poly.pdbx_strand_id
1 'polypeptide(L)'
;MNQKNQGKRVFGRGDLKVVLLMLLNEKPRHGYDIIRGLEELFNGFYSPSPGSIYPLLQWLEDEKYVTFTKEGRKKVFSITSVGQAYLEEHKDSDPISTRVTMFNASNAEETKVLREEIQLVSEELFRIGRQSMMNEEMKVEFLHLLKETKLKLSKLTDQS
;
A
#
# COMPACT_ATOMS: atom_id res chain seq x y z
N MET A 1 30.83 -12.80 5.06
CA MET A 1 30.23 -11.53 4.64
C MET A 1 28.74 -11.75 4.38
N ASN A 2 27.90 -11.35 5.34
CA ASN A 2 26.45 -11.51 5.25
C ASN A 2 25.85 -10.33 4.46
N GLN A 3 25.61 -10.50 3.19
CA GLN A 3 24.70 -9.62 2.45
C GLN A 3 23.27 -9.99 2.84
N LYS A 4 22.73 -9.25 3.82
CA LYS A 4 21.30 -9.24 4.09
C LYS A 4 20.58 -8.81 2.82
N ASN A 5 19.84 -9.75 2.24
CA ASN A 5 18.87 -9.55 1.17
C ASN A 5 17.81 -8.57 1.69
N GLN A 6 18.05 -7.27 1.52
CA GLN A 6 17.03 -6.24 1.76
C GLN A 6 16.07 -6.34 0.57
N GLY A 7 15.03 -7.14 0.74
CA GLY A 7 13.87 -7.06 -0.14
C GLY A 7 13.48 -5.59 -0.25
N LYS A 8 13.58 -5.02 -1.44
CA LYS A 8 13.18 -3.64 -1.72
C LYS A 8 11.74 -3.48 -1.25
N ARG A 9 11.55 -2.84 -0.10
CA ARG A 9 10.22 -2.51 0.41
C ARG A 9 9.57 -1.61 -0.63
N VAL A 10 8.41 -1.99 -1.10
CA VAL A 10 7.62 -1.22 -2.08
C VAL A 10 7.28 0.17 -1.51
N PHE A 11 7.23 0.28 -0.17
CA PHE A 11 6.98 1.51 0.58
C PHE A 11 8.01 1.70 1.68
N GLY A 12 8.56 2.92 1.80
CA GLY A 12 9.32 3.36 2.96
C GLY A 12 8.40 3.55 4.18
N ARG A 13 8.97 3.56 5.39
CA ARG A 13 8.17 3.83 6.61
C ARG A 13 7.52 5.22 6.59
N GLY A 14 8.12 6.19 5.88
CA GLY A 14 7.60 7.55 5.72
C GLY A 14 6.34 7.59 4.89
N ASP A 15 6.33 6.86 3.79
CA ASP A 15 5.27 6.85 2.79
C ASP A 15 3.94 6.35 3.36
N LEU A 16 4.00 5.24 4.09
CA LEU A 16 2.81 4.61 4.69
C LEU A 16 2.21 5.46 5.82
N LYS A 17 3.03 6.29 6.49
CA LYS A 17 2.59 7.20 7.54
C LYS A 17 1.61 8.23 7.03
N VAL A 18 1.93 8.91 5.95
CA VAL A 18 1.07 9.95 5.36
C VAL A 18 -0.25 9.35 4.90
N VAL A 19 -0.21 8.22 4.19
CA VAL A 19 -1.42 7.51 3.73
C VAL A 19 -2.31 7.06 4.89
N LEU A 20 -1.71 6.60 5.99
CA LEU A 20 -2.46 6.21 7.19
C LEU A 20 -3.14 7.42 7.85
N LEU A 21 -2.44 8.56 7.92
CA LEU A 21 -3.04 9.80 8.43
C LEU A 21 -4.15 10.32 7.51
N MET A 22 -4.03 10.18 6.19
CA MET A 22 -5.12 10.48 5.24
C MET A 22 -6.38 9.66 5.56
N LEU A 23 -6.24 8.35 5.75
CA LEU A 23 -7.37 7.48 6.11
C LEU A 23 -8.04 7.87 7.43
N LEU A 24 -7.25 8.25 8.43
CA LEU A 24 -7.75 8.66 9.74
C LEU A 24 -8.30 10.10 9.73
N ASN A 25 -7.91 10.92 8.76
CA ASN A 25 -8.48 12.26 8.56
C ASN A 25 -9.91 12.22 8.01
N GLU A 26 -10.26 11.16 7.27
CA GLU A 26 -11.64 10.97 6.80
C GLU A 26 -12.59 10.62 7.95
N LYS A 27 -12.20 9.68 8.82
CA LYS A 27 -12.96 9.22 9.97
C LYS A 27 -12.13 8.36 10.92
N PRO A 28 -12.50 8.28 12.22
CA PRO A 28 -11.91 7.30 13.14
C PRO A 28 -12.11 5.86 12.64
N ARG A 29 -11.10 5.00 12.89
CA ARG A 29 -11.12 3.60 12.41
C ARG A 29 -10.52 2.65 13.45
N HIS A 30 -11.03 1.43 13.50
CA HIS A 30 -10.34 0.32 14.18
C HIS A 30 -9.06 -0.08 13.43
N GLY A 31 -8.10 -0.69 14.13
CA GLY A 31 -6.84 -1.11 13.49
C GLY A 31 -7.04 -2.06 12.29
N TYR A 32 -8.03 -2.95 12.35
CA TYR A 32 -8.38 -3.82 11.24
C TYR A 32 -8.97 -3.03 10.05
N ASP A 33 -9.82 -2.05 10.31
CA ASP A 33 -10.43 -1.21 9.26
C ASP A 33 -9.39 -0.29 8.60
N ILE A 34 -8.32 0.06 9.33
CA ILE A 34 -7.16 0.76 8.76
C ILE A 34 -6.43 -0.13 7.75
N ILE A 35 -6.14 -1.39 8.11
CA ILE A 35 -5.49 -2.35 7.22
C ILE A 35 -6.32 -2.52 5.96
N ARG A 36 -7.62 -2.73 6.11
CA ARG A 36 -8.55 -2.89 5.01
C ARG A 36 -8.67 -1.63 4.15
N GLY A 37 -8.74 -0.45 4.77
CA GLY A 37 -8.76 0.81 4.06
C GLY A 37 -7.47 1.09 3.26
N LEU A 38 -6.31 0.67 3.77
CA LEU A 38 -5.06 0.71 3.02
C LEU A 38 -5.08 -0.26 1.83
N GLU A 39 -5.58 -1.47 2.02
CA GLU A 39 -5.74 -2.45 0.95
C GLU A 39 -6.67 -1.94 -0.15
N GLU A 40 -7.80 -1.34 0.21
CA GLU A 40 -8.74 -0.70 -0.70
C GLU A 40 -8.11 0.49 -1.44
N LEU A 41 -7.37 1.36 -0.74
CA LEU A 41 -6.65 2.50 -1.32
C LEU A 41 -5.62 2.09 -2.38
N PHE A 42 -4.97 0.96 -2.16
CA PHE A 42 -3.99 0.42 -3.09
C PHE A 42 -4.60 -0.60 -4.07
N ASN A 43 -5.94 -0.70 -4.14
CA ASN A 43 -6.68 -1.62 -5.02
C ASN A 43 -6.17 -3.07 -4.94
N GLY A 44 -5.85 -3.55 -3.74
CA GLY A 44 -5.32 -4.89 -3.51
C GLY A 44 -3.85 -5.11 -3.87
N PHE A 45 -3.18 -4.12 -4.49
CA PHE A 45 -1.73 -4.24 -4.81
C PHE A 45 -0.84 -4.27 -3.58
N TYR A 46 -1.34 -3.74 -2.49
CA TYR A 46 -0.64 -3.71 -1.22
C TYR A 46 -1.62 -4.03 -0.09
N SER A 47 -1.39 -5.16 0.56
CA SER A 47 -2.11 -5.57 1.76
C SER A 47 -1.11 -5.61 2.93
N PRO A 48 -1.09 -4.56 3.77
CA PRO A 48 -0.17 -4.52 4.89
C PRO A 48 -0.55 -5.55 5.95
N SER A 49 0.45 -6.21 6.53
CA SER A 49 0.22 -7.13 7.63
C SER A 49 -0.08 -6.37 8.95
N PRO A 50 -0.83 -6.97 9.89
CA PRO A 50 -0.99 -6.41 11.24
C PRO A 50 0.35 -6.11 11.91
N GLY A 51 1.36 -6.97 11.72
CA GLY A 51 2.72 -6.82 12.25
C GLY A 51 3.48 -5.59 11.71
N SER A 52 3.09 -5.03 10.57
CA SER A 52 3.65 -3.77 10.06
C SER A 52 2.83 -2.54 10.47
N ILE A 53 1.52 -2.66 10.59
CA ILE A 53 0.62 -1.53 10.87
C ILE A 53 0.59 -1.18 12.36
N TYR A 54 0.46 -2.15 13.26
CA TYR A 54 0.36 -1.84 14.68
C TYR A 54 1.60 -1.15 15.28
N PRO A 55 2.84 -1.53 14.93
CA PRO A 55 4.03 -0.77 15.35
C PRO A 55 4.05 0.66 14.78
N LEU A 56 3.52 0.87 13.57
CA LEU A 56 3.40 2.21 12.99
C LEU A 56 2.35 3.05 13.72
N LEU A 57 1.18 2.47 14.03
CA LEU A 57 0.14 3.13 14.83
C LEU A 57 0.66 3.51 16.23
N GLN A 58 1.42 2.61 16.88
CA GLN A 58 2.03 2.91 18.16
C GLN A 58 3.01 4.07 18.06
N TRP A 59 3.86 4.09 17.04
CA TRP A 59 4.78 5.20 16.82
C TRP A 59 4.04 6.51 16.55
N LEU A 60 2.97 6.51 15.73
CA LEU A 60 2.15 7.68 15.47
C LEU A 60 1.43 8.20 16.72
N GLU A 61 1.07 7.30 17.64
CA GLU A 61 0.50 7.65 18.96
C GLU A 61 1.55 8.29 19.86
N ASP A 62 2.75 7.71 19.94
CA ASP A 62 3.87 8.22 20.73
C ASP A 62 4.27 9.64 20.29
N GLU A 63 4.27 9.90 18.97
CA GLU A 63 4.53 11.21 18.35
C GLU A 63 3.31 12.17 18.40
N LYS A 64 2.19 11.74 19.00
CA LYS A 64 0.97 12.55 19.11
C LYS A 64 0.26 12.88 17.79
N TYR A 65 0.57 12.21 16.69
CA TYR A 65 -0.14 12.38 15.43
C TYR A 65 -1.50 11.70 15.42
N VAL A 66 -1.65 10.62 16.18
CA VAL A 66 -2.92 9.93 16.40
C VAL A 66 -3.18 9.72 17.88
N THR A 67 -4.44 9.52 18.21
CA THR A 67 -4.90 9.08 19.53
C THR A 67 -5.83 7.90 19.36
N PHE A 68 -6.22 7.24 20.45
CA PHE A 68 -7.24 6.22 20.40
C PHE A 68 -8.22 6.30 21.56
N THR A 69 -9.44 5.83 21.33
CA THR A 69 -10.43 5.52 22.36
C THR A 69 -10.62 4.00 22.42
N LYS A 70 -11.01 3.49 23.59
CA LYS A 70 -11.33 2.07 23.74
C LYS A 70 -12.84 1.86 23.56
N GLU A 71 -13.21 1.02 22.63
CA GLU A 71 -14.56 0.49 22.47
C GLU A 71 -14.56 -1.01 22.82
N GLY A 72 -14.88 -1.32 24.07
CA GLY A 72 -14.74 -2.67 24.60
C GLY A 72 -13.27 -3.13 24.62
N ARG A 73 -12.97 -4.17 23.85
CA ARG A 73 -11.59 -4.71 23.70
C ARG A 73 -10.85 -4.14 22.50
N LYS A 74 -11.48 -3.28 21.71
CA LYS A 74 -10.89 -2.72 20.48
C LYS A 74 -10.48 -1.28 20.69
N LYS A 75 -9.41 -0.87 19.99
CA LYS A 75 -8.96 0.52 19.90
C LYS A 75 -9.53 1.15 18.63
N VAL A 76 -10.12 2.33 18.75
CA VAL A 76 -10.51 3.20 17.62
C VAL A 76 -9.52 4.33 17.54
N PHE A 77 -8.76 4.39 16.47
CA PHE A 77 -7.75 5.41 16.24
C PHE A 77 -8.36 6.63 15.55
N SER A 78 -7.90 7.81 15.94
CA SER A 78 -8.30 9.10 15.38
C SER A 78 -7.07 9.97 15.16
N ILE A 79 -7.09 10.78 14.11
CA ILE A 79 -6.05 11.79 13.88
C ILE A 79 -6.20 12.91 14.91
N THR A 80 -5.08 13.48 15.37
CA THR A 80 -5.05 14.65 16.24
C THR A 80 -4.87 15.93 15.43
N SER A 81 -5.01 17.10 16.06
CA SER A 81 -4.67 18.39 15.42
C SER A 81 -3.20 18.45 14.98
N VAL A 82 -2.29 17.83 15.73
CA VAL A 82 -0.87 17.73 15.35
C VAL A 82 -0.70 16.84 14.13
N GLY A 83 -1.42 15.71 14.08
CA GLY A 83 -1.44 14.82 12.91
C GLY A 83 -2.03 15.47 11.67
N GLN A 84 -3.09 16.28 11.83
CA GLN A 84 -3.68 17.04 10.73
C GLN A 84 -2.70 18.10 10.17
N ALA A 85 -2.04 18.85 11.04
CA ALA A 85 -1.01 19.82 10.63
C ALA A 85 0.14 19.14 9.89
N TYR A 86 0.61 18.00 10.39
CA TYR A 86 1.64 17.20 9.73
C TYR A 86 1.17 16.71 8.35
N LEU A 87 -0.05 16.22 8.25
CA LEU A 87 -0.63 15.76 6.99
C LEU A 87 -0.71 16.92 5.97
N GLU A 88 -1.18 18.09 6.38
CA GLU A 88 -1.30 19.25 5.51
C GLU A 88 0.06 19.69 4.94
N GLU A 89 1.11 19.63 5.76
CA GLU A 89 2.47 19.99 5.34
C GLU A 89 3.10 18.98 4.36
N HIS A 90 2.74 17.69 4.47
CA HIS A 90 3.43 16.60 3.78
C HIS A 90 2.62 15.92 2.68
N LYS A 91 1.31 16.16 2.58
CA LYS A 91 0.43 15.48 1.61
C LYS A 91 0.87 15.65 0.15
N ASP A 92 1.40 16.82 -0.20
CA ASP A 92 1.80 17.15 -1.56
C ASP A 92 3.26 16.78 -1.88
N SER A 93 4.07 16.55 -0.85
CA SER A 93 5.48 16.19 -1.01
C SER A 93 5.73 14.67 -0.97
N ASP A 94 4.74 13.87 -0.59
CA ASP A 94 4.84 12.42 -0.58
C ASP A 94 4.44 11.83 -1.94
N PRO A 95 5.38 11.15 -2.64
CA PRO A 95 5.12 10.54 -3.94
C PRO A 95 3.98 9.53 -3.94
N ILE A 96 3.69 8.92 -2.79
CA ILE A 96 2.63 7.90 -2.67
C ILE A 96 1.28 8.54 -2.44
N SER A 97 1.17 9.51 -1.55
CA SER A 97 -0.06 10.26 -1.35
C SER A 97 -0.51 10.93 -2.66
N THR A 98 0.44 11.51 -3.40
CA THR A 98 0.19 12.09 -4.72
C THR A 98 -0.29 11.03 -5.72
N ARG A 99 0.34 9.86 -5.77
CA ARG A 99 -0.08 8.76 -6.65
C ARG A 99 -1.46 8.20 -6.27
N VAL A 100 -1.72 7.99 -4.99
CA VAL A 100 -3.03 7.54 -4.50
C VAL A 100 -4.10 8.57 -4.83
N THR A 101 -3.83 9.85 -4.63
CA THR A 101 -4.77 10.94 -4.93
C THR A 101 -5.02 11.04 -6.44
N MET A 102 -3.98 11.01 -7.27
CA MET A 102 -4.11 11.03 -8.74
C MET A 102 -4.86 9.79 -9.25
N PHE A 103 -4.57 8.61 -8.71
CA PHE A 103 -5.22 7.38 -9.09
C PHE A 103 -6.72 7.35 -8.71
N ASN A 104 -7.08 7.98 -7.58
CA ASN A 104 -8.46 8.09 -7.13
C ASN A 104 -9.23 9.26 -7.74
N ALA A 105 -8.53 10.35 -8.13
CA ALA A 105 -9.13 11.55 -8.73
C ALA A 105 -9.36 11.46 -10.25
N SER A 106 -8.64 10.57 -10.95
CA SER A 106 -8.89 10.32 -12.37
C SER A 106 -10.23 9.62 -12.54
N ASN A 107 -11.06 10.14 -13.42
CA ASN A 107 -12.42 9.72 -13.77
C ASN A 107 -12.73 8.26 -13.44
N ALA A 108 -13.59 8.05 -12.46
CA ALA A 108 -13.88 6.74 -11.87
C ALA A 108 -14.33 5.69 -12.91
N GLU A 109 -14.96 6.12 -14.00
CA GLU A 109 -15.47 5.23 -15.04
C GLU A 109 -14.39 4.85 -16.08
N GLU A 110 -13.56 5.80 -16.54
CA GLU A 110 -12.49 5.52 -17.52
C GLU A 110 -11.35 4.67 -16.93
N THR A 111 -11.08 4.83 -15.64
CA THR A 111 -10.04 4.05 -14.95
C THR A 111 -10.56 2.72 -14.38
N LYS A 112 -11.88 2.50 -14.35
CA LYS A 112 -12.49 1.29 -13.80
C LYS A 112 -12.02 0.03 -14.51
N VAL A 113 -12.08 0.00 -15.84
CA VAL A 113 -11.64 -1.14 -16.66
C VAL A 113 -10.16 -1.43 -16.42
N LEU A 114 -9.33 -0.37 -16.42
CA LEU A 114 -7.90 -0.53 -16.16
C LEU A 114 -7.62 -1.08 -14.74
N ARG A 115 -8.35 -0.62 -13.73
CA ARG A 115 -8.23 -1.13 -12.35
C ARG A 115 -8.61 -2.61 -12.26
N GLU A 116 -9.74 -2.98 -12.84
CA GLU A 116 -10.23 -4.37 -12.87
C GLU A 116 -9.21 -5.29 -13.53
N GLU A 117 -8.66 -4.91 -14.69
CA GLU A 117 -7.62 -5.68 -15.37
C GLU A 117 -6.33 -5.79 -14.56
N ILE A 118 -5.87 -4.69 -13.97
CA ILE A 118 -4.68 -4.71 -13.11
C ILE A 118 -4.89 -5.62 -11.91
N GLN A 119 -6.07 -5.57 -11.29
CA GLN A 119 -6.41 -6.44 -10.15
C GLN A 119 -6.40 -7.91 -10.56
N LEU A 120 -7.09 -8.28 -11.65
CA LEU A 120 -7.16 -9.65 -12.16
C LEU A 120 -5.75 -10.20 -12.48
N VAL A 121 -4.93 -9.41 -13.18
CA VAL A 121 -3.55 -9.78 -13.50
C VAL A 121 -2.73 -9.97 -12.23
N SER A 122 -2.89 -9.11 -11.24
CA SER A 122 -2.14 -9.21 -9.98
C SER A 122 -2.53 -10.45 -9.18
N GLU A 123 -3.82 -10.76 -9.06
CA GLU A 123 -4.32 -11.97 -8.39
C GLU A 123 -3.75 -13.22 -9.05
N GLU A 124 -3.73 -13.24 -10.37
CA GLU A 124 -3.18 -14.36 -11.15
C GLU A 124 -1.66 -14.50 -10.96
N LEU A 125 -0.92 -13.40 -10.98
CA LEU A 125 0.53 -13.40 -10.72
C LEU A 125 0.84 -13.94 -9.33
N PHE A 126 0.10 -13.54 -8.30
CA PHE A 126 0.29 -14.06 -6.95
C PHE A 126 -0.12 -15.53 -6.82
N ARG A 127 -1.19 -15.95 -7.51
CA ARG A 127 -1.63 -17.34 -7.53
C ARG A 127 -0.56 -18.25 -8.15
N ILE A 128 -0.08 -17.89 -9.34
CA ILE A 128 0.98 -18.65 -10.04
C ILE A 128 2.29 -18.59 -9.26
N GLY A 129 2.65 -17.42 -8.70
CA GLY A 129 3.84 -17.27 -7.86
C GLY A 129 3.86 -18.25 -6.68
N ARG A 130 2.73 -18.44 -5.99
CA ARG A 130 2.63 -19.43 -4.92
C ARG A 130 2.76 -20.87 -5.44
N GLN A 131 2.12 -21.20 -6.55
CA GLN A 131 2.19 -22.54 -7.14
C GLN A 131 3.60 -22.85 -7.65
N SER A 132 4.30 -21.89 -8.23
CA SER A 132 5.66 -22.06 -8.74
C SER A 132 6.70 -22.31 -7.65
N MET A 133 6.39 -21.99 -6.38
CA MET A 133 7.28 -22.34 -5.25
C MET A 133 7.42 -23.85 -5.03
N MET A 134 6.45 -24.63 -5.50
CA MET A 134 6.40 -26.10 -5.34
C MET A 134 6.82 -26.85 -6.61
N ASN A 135 7.13 -26.13 -7.71
CA ASN A 135 7.48 -26.73 -8.99
C ASN A 135 8.56 -25.91 -9.68
N GLU A 136 9.77 -26.49 -9.79
CA GLU A 136 10.94 -25.77 -10.35
C GLU A 136 10.79 -25.43 -11.85
N GLU A 137 10.14 -26.27 -12.64
CA GLU A 137 9.90 -26.00 -14.06
C GLU A 137 8.97 -24.81 -14.23
N MET A 138 7.82 -24.83 -13.55
CA MET A 138 6.88 -23.71 -13.51
C MET A 138 7.53 -22.43 -13.00
N LYS A 139 8.41 -22.52 -12.02
CA LYS A 139 9.13 -21.37 -11.46
C LYS A 139 10.06 -20.71 -12.49
N VAL A 140 10.76 -21.51 -13.29
CA VAL A 140 11.65 -21.01 -14.37
C VAL A 140 10.81 -20.30 -15.43
N GLU A 141 9.73 -20.91 -15.89
CA GLU A 141 8.83 -20.31 -16.87
C GLU A 141 8.20 -19.00 -16.35
N PHE A 142 7.72 -19.03 -15.11
CA PHE A 142 7.12 -17.85 -14.49
C PHE A 142 8.12 -16.71 -14.33
N LEU A 143 9.35 -16.98 -13.92
CA LEU A 143 10.42 -15.97 -13.85
C LEU A 143 10.75 -15.39 -15.24
N HIS A 144 10.74 -16.21 -16.28
CA HIS A 144 10.94 -15.75 -17.65
C HIS A 144 9.82 -14.79 -18.08
N LEU A 145 8.55 -15.17 -17.87
CA LEU A 145 7.39 -14.34 -18.15
C LEU A 145 7.44 -13.00 -17.41
N LEU A 146 7.79 -13.00 -16.13
CA LEU A 146 7.91 -11.78 -15.33
C LEU A 146 8.99 -10.83 -15.89
N LYS A 147 10.14 -11.37 -16.31
CA LYS A 147 11.23 -10.58 -16.91
C LYS A 147 10.81 -9.96 -18.24
N GLU A 148 10.16 -10.73 -19.11
CA GLU A 148 9.64 -10.23 -20.39
C GLU A 148 8.58 -9.14 -20.18
N THR A 149 7.62 -9.37 -19.27
CA THR A 149 6.58 -8.40 -18.95
C THR A 149 7.18 -7.11 -18.42
N LYS A 150 8.14 -7.19 -17.49
CA LYS A 150 8.87 -6.01 -16.99
C LYS A 150 9.55 -5.23 -18.12
N LEU A 151 10.19 -5.93 -19.07
CA LEU A 151 10.85 -5.28 -20.21
C LEU A 151 9.85 -4.60 -21.15
N LYS A 152 8.68 -5.22 -21.38
CA LYS A 152 7.61 -4.62 -22.19
C LYS A 152 7.03 -3.37 -21.50
N LEU A 153 6.80 -3.43 -20.20
CA LEU A 153 6.29 -2.30 -19.42
C LEU A 153 7.28 -1.12 -19.41
N SER A 154 8.60 -1.37 -19.27
CA SER A 154 9.59 -0.29 -19.29
C SER A 154 9.60 0.46 -20.63
N LYS A 155 9.39 -0.24 -21.74
CA LYS A 155 9.31 0.39 -23.07
C LYS A 155 8.09 1.30 -23.25
N LEU A 156 7.00 1.09 -22.52
CA LEU A 156 5.83 1.97 -22.56
C LEU A 156 6.11 3.33 -21.89
N THR A 157 7.00 3.33 -20.88
CA THR A 157 7.38 4.57 -20.18
C THR A 157 8.45 5.37 -20.92
N ASP A 158 9.26 4.72 -21.74
CA ASP A 158 10.33 5.38 -22.53
C ASP A 158 9.77 6.09 -23.79
N GLN A 159 8.48 5.92 -24.11
CA GLN A 159 7.82 6.54 -25.27
C GLN A 159 7.00 7.80 -24.89
N SER A 160 7.00 8.19 -23.64
CA SER A 160 6.31 9.38 -23.10
C SER A 160 7.31 10.47 -22.75
#